data_6fc679748e7edc3ebc5c1b8e5e2cb7d9
#
_entry.id   6fc679748e7edc3ebc5c1b8e5e2cb7d9
#
_cell.length_a   1.000
_cell.length_b   1.000
_cell.length_c   1.000
_cell.angle_alpha   90.00
_cell.angle_beta   90.00
_cell.angle_gamma   90.00
#
_symmetry.space_group_name_H-M   'P 1'
#
loop_
_entity.id
_entity.type
_entity.pdbx_description
1 polymer ?
#
loop_
_entity_poly.entity_id
_entity_poly.type
_entity_poly.pdbx_seq_one_letter_code
_entity_poly.pdbx_strand_id
1 'polypeptide(L)'
;MMLVVGQTQSGKSIVATTFARGFDTGSVVAYDPKSDPDAVLPNCFVTRDAAEVVRHLPGRVIWQPRRQDQAKLRASWDRICGRLLDVAERGYSGTIVVHELYDLADAHSVGPAFRQVVTQGAKIAGGPDKGGGSVGAILVTQRPVNFPVAFRTEMSHIVCLSLAGKSDREYMAELMEDREDPEGSVTRVSRFALPHDYSWWYRSPEHRLTLHDPVALPH
;
A
#
# COMPACT_ATOMS: atom_id res chain seq x y z
N MET A 1 5.81 1.81 -6.43
CA MET A 1 4.70 1.23 -5.67
C MET A 1 5.24 0.34 -4.56
N MET A 2 4.58 0.29 -3.41
CA MET A 2 5.02 -0.50 -2.26
C MET A 2 3.91 -1.42 -1.77
N LEU A 3 4.26 -2.66 -1.47
CA LEU A 3 3.41 -3.64 -0.78
C LEU A 3 3.95 -3.88 0.63
N VAL A 4 3.08 -3.82 1.63
CA VAL A 4 3.38 -4.16 3.03
C VAL A 4 2.50 -5.33 3.46
N VAL A 5 3.13 -6.42 3.84
CA VAL A 5 2.45 -7.68 4.18
C VAL A 5 2.80 -8.13 5.59
N GLY A 6 1.84 -8.73 6.29
CA GLY A 6 2.08 -9.32 7.62
C GLY A 6 0.77 -9.69 8.30
N GLN A 7 0.83 -10.53 9.31
CA GLN A 7 -0.34 -10.90 10.12
C GLN A 7 -0.85 -9.73 10.98
N THR A 8 -1.99 -9.93 11.64
CA THR A 8 -2.51 -8.95 12.62
C THR A 8 -1.46 -8.68 13.70
N GLN A 9 -1.34 -7.42 14.13
CA GLN A 9 -0.39 -6.96 15.17
C GLN A 9 1.10 -7.17 14.84
N SER A 10 1.47 -7.29 13.56
CA SER A 10 2.87 -7.41 13.13
C SER A 10 3.58 -6.06 12.91
N GLY A 11 2.91 -4.93 13.11
CA GLY A 11 3.51 -3.59 12.89
C GLY A 11 3.32 -3.04 11.46
N LYS A 12 2.47 -3.63 10.61
CA LYS A 12 2.23 -3.17 9.24
C LYS A 12 1.84 -1.70 9.12
N SER A 13 0.90 -1.26 9.96
CA SER A 13 0.41 0.12 9.95
C SER A 13 1.54 1.10 10.28
N ILE A 14 2.38 0.76 11.25
CA ILE A 14 3.57 1.54 11.63
C ILE A 14 4.51 1.68 10.44
N VAL A 15 4.87 0.56 9.81
CA VAL A 15 5.78 0.55 8.66
C VAL A 15 5.19 1.36 7.51
N ALA A 16 3.94 1.10 7.11
CA ALA A 16 3.28 1.82 6.03
C ALA A 16 3.21 3.34 6.30
N THR A 17 2.86 3.73 7.53
CA THR A 17 2.77 5.13 7.95
C THR A 17 4.14 5.80 7.97
N THR A 18 5.19 5.10 8.43
CA THR A 18 6.57 5.61 8.43
C THR A 18 7.04 5.89 7.01
N PHE A 19 6.81 4.99 6.07
CA PHE A 19 7.12 5.24 4.67
C PHE A 19 6.29 6.38 4.09
N ALA A 20 4.97 6.44 4.39
CA ALA A 20 4.10 7.50 3.92
C ALA A 20 4.50 8.89 4.42
N ARG A 21 5.06 8.99 5.63
CA ARG A 21 5.61 10.25 6.18
C ARG A 21 6.86 10.71 5.42
N GLY A 22 7.66 9.78 4.91
CA GLY A 22 8.86 10.08 4.13
C GLY A 22 8.56 10.60 2.72
N PHE A 23 7.34 10.45 2.21
CA PHE A 23 6.96 11.01 0.92
C PHE A 23 6.52 12.48 1.10
N ASP A 24 7.34 13.38 0.66
CA ASP A 24 7.01 14.82 0.57
C ASP A 24 6.14 15.08 -0.68
N THR A 25 4.98 14.41 -0.73
CA THR A 25 3.99 14.62 -1.78
C THR A 25 2.92 15.57 -1.30
N GLY A 26 2.50 16.50 -2.17
CA GLY A 26 1.48 17.50 -1.82
C GLY A 26 0.13 16.89 -1.43
N SER A 27 -0.22 15.71 -1.97
CA SER A 27 -1.48 15.03 -1.69
C SER A 27 -1.24 13.65 -1.06
N VAL A 28 -1.99 13.34 0.00
CA VAL A 28 -2.00 11.99 0.59
C VAL A 28 -3.44 11.59 0.86
N VAL A 29 -3.84 10.41 0.40
CA VAL A 29 -5.13 9.82 0.73
C VAL A 29 -4.91 8.48 1.42
N ALA A 30 -5.21 8.41 2.71
CA ALA A 30 -5.15 7.16 3.47
C ALA A 30 -6.56 6.56 3.63
N TYR A 31 -6.72 5.29 3.30
CA TYR A 31 -7.88 4.47 3.67
C TYR A 31 -7.57 3.72 4.96
N ASP A 32 -8.27 4.08 6.03
CA ASP A 32 -8.13 3.48 7.35
C ASP A 32 -9.51 3.11 7.94
N PRO A 33 -10.04 1.91 7.63
CA PRO A 33 -11.37 1.50 8.07
C PRO A 33 -11.47 1.19 9.58
N LYS A 34 -10.32 1.03 10.24
CA LYS A 34 -10.26 0.63 11.66
C LYS A 34 -10.03 1.79 12.60
N SER A 35 -9.75 2.98 12.07
CA SER A 35 -9.29 4.14 12.88
C SER A 35 -8.07 3.75 13.73
N ASP A 36 -7.10 3.10 13.09
CA ASP A 36 -5.90 2.58 13.73
C ASP A 36 -5.02 3.75 14.20
N PRO A 37 -4.69 3.85 15.49
CA PRO A 37 -3.82 4.91 16.00
C PRO A 37 -2.43 4.90 15.33
N ASP A 38 -1.96 3.74 14.87
CA ASP A 38 -0.68 3.61 14.17
C ASP A 38 -0.75 4.05 12.70
N ALA A 39 -1.96 4.26 12.15
CA ALA A 39 -2.19 4.74 10.79
C ALA A 39 -2.27 6.28 10.68
N VAL A 40 -2.05 7.00 11.77
CA VAL A 40 -2.18 8.46 11.81
C VAL A 40 -1.05 9.15 11.04
N LEU A 41 -1.42 9.90 10.03
CA LEU A 41 -0.54 10.78 9.28
C LEU A 41 -0.70 12.23 9.78
N PRO A 42 0.40 12.97 9.97
CA PRO A 42 0.31 14.35 10.45
C PRO A 42 -0.35 15.27 9.42
N ASN A 43 -1.03 16.31 9.92
CA ASN A 43 -1.66 17.34 9.09
C ASN A 43 -2.68 16.80 8.07
N CYS A 44 -3.36 15.72 8.39
CA CYS A 44 -4.42 15.17 7.56
C CYS A 44 -5.80 15.57 8.08
N PHE A 45 -6.69 15.95 7.16
CA PHE A 45 -8.12 16.04 7.42
C PHE A 45 -8.70 14.63 7.55
N VAL A 46 -9.40 14.35 8.64
CA VAL A 46 -10.03 13.04 8.87
C VAL A 46 -11.53 13.12 8.59
N THR A 47 -12.02 12.24 7.74
CA THR A 47 -13.45 12.20 7.40
C THR A 47 -13.97 10.80 7.20
N ARG A 48 -15.29 10.64 7.35
CA ARG A 48 -16.04 9.40 7.04
C ARG A 48 -16.76 9.46 5.70
N ASP A 49 -16.83 10.63 5.09
CA ASP A 49 -17.54 10.86 3.83
C ASP A 49 -16.57 10.90 2.63
N ALA A 50 -16.76 9.98 1.69
CA ALA A 50 -15.97 9.94 0.45
C ALA A 50 -16.11 11.21 -0.40
N ALA A 51 -17.26 11.90 -0.35
CA ALA A 51 -17.44 13.15 -1.08
C ALA A 51 -16.59 14.28 -0.49
N GLU A 52 -16.36 14.27 0.81
CA GLU A 52 -15.44 15.20 1.47
C GLU A 52 -14.00 14.91 1.09
N VAL A 53 -13.59 13.64 0.98
CA VAL A 53 -12.25 13.29 0.47
C VAL A 53 -12.04 13.92 -0.91
N VAL A 54 -12.97 13.72 -1.83
CA VAL A 54 -12.91 14.27 -3.20
C VAL A 54 -12.80 15.79 -3.23
N ARG A 55 -13.53 16.48 -2.33
CA ARG A 55 -13.49 17.96 -2.23
C ARG A 55 -12.18 18.51 -1.66
N HIS A 56 -11.51 17.74 -0.81
CA HIS A 56 -10.22 18.14 -0.21
C HIS A 56 -9.00 17.88 -1.09
N LEU A 57 -9.16 17.22 -2.23
CA LEU A 57 -8.06 16.99 -3.18
C LEU A 57 -7.84 18.21 -4.12
N PRO A 58 -6.58 18.63 -4.32
CA PRO A 58 -5.34 18.08 -3.76
C PRO A 58 -5.15 18.47 -2.29
N GLY A 59 -4.90 17.50 -1.42
CA GLY A 59 -4.69 17.71 0.02
C GLY A 59 -4.35 16.40 0.74
N ARG A 60 -4.25 16.48 2.07
CA ARG A 60 -3.92 15.32 2.91
C ARG A 60 -5.17 14.88 3.67
N VAL A 61 -5.66 13.67 3.39
CA VAL A 61 -6.93 13.17 3.93
C VAL A 61 -6.80 11.74 4.41
N ILE A 62 -7.38 11.46 5.58
CA ILE A 62 -7.60 10.09 6.06
C ILE A 62 -9.11 9.79 5.94
N TRP A 63 -9.43 8.80 5.15
CA TRP A 63 -10.80 8.32 4.99
C TRP A 63 -11.06 7.12 5.90
N GLN A 64 -11.93 7.34 6.87
CA GLN A 64 -12.38 6.33 7.85
C GLN A 64 -13.88 6.04 7.64
N PRO A 65 -14.25 5.27 6.60
CA PRO A 65 -15.65 5.07 6.27
C PRO A 65 -16.39 4.37 7.38
N ARG A 66 -17.67 4.70 7.53
CA ARG A 66 -18.57 3.88 8.33
C ARG A 66 -18.71 2.50 7.69
N ARG A 67 -18.98 1.47 8.50
CA ARG A 67 -19.27 0.13 7.99
C ARG A 67 -20.38 0.21 6.95
N GLN A 68 -20.11 -0.29 5.76
CA GLN A 68 -21.03 -0.26 4.63
C GLN A 68 -20.83 -1.51 3.76
N ASP A 69 -21.70 -1.68 2.79
CA ASP A 69 -21.58 -2.72 1.77
C ASP A 69 -20.27 -2.59 0.98
N GLN A 70 -19.61 -3.72 0.72
CA GLN A 70 -18.31 -3.75 0.08
C GLN A 70 -18.33 -3.16 -1.34
N ALA A 71 -19.41 -3.36 -2.09
CA ALA A 71 -19.54 -2.80 -3.42
C ALA A 71 -19.60 -1.26 -3.40
N LYS A 72 -20.35 -0.70 -2.44
CA LYS A 72 -20.41 0.76 -2.22
C LYS A 72 -19.05 1.31 -1.78
N LEU A 73 -18.35 0.58 -0.93
CA LEU A 73 -17.03 0.96 -0.46
C LEU A 73 -16.03 1.03 -1.62
N ARG A 74 -15.98 -0.01 -2.44
CA ARG A 74 -15.13 -0.10 -3.64
C ARG A 74 -15.46 1.00 -4.67
N ALA A 75 -16.75 1.25 -4.93
CA ALA A 75 -17.18 2.32 -5.82
C ALA A 75 -16.78 3.72 -5.31
N SER A 76 -16.87 3.94 -3.99
CA SER A 76 -16.44 5.20 -3.36
C SER A 76 -14.93 5.39 -3.47
N TRP A 77 -14.16 4.33 -3.23
CA TRP A 77 -12.70 4.35 -3.37
C TRP A 77 -12.27 4.60 -4.82
N ASP A 78 -12.92 3.94 -5.76
CA ASP A 78 -12.62 4.13 -7.18
C ASP A 78 -12.87 5.57 -7.62
N ARG A 79 -13.94 6.22 -7.14
CA ARG A 79 -14.20 7.65 -7.36
C ARG A 79 -13.10 8.55 -6.76
N ILE A 80 -12.61 8.23 -5.56
CA ILE A 80 -11.49 8.95 -4.94
C ILE A 80 -10.23 8.81 -5.80
N CYS A 81 -9.93 7.61 -6.26
CA CYS A 81 -8.80 7.35 -7.16
C CYS A 81 -8.95 8.12 -8.49
N GLY A 82 -10.14 8.13 -9.09
CA GLY A 82 -10.42 8.93 -10.30
C GLY A 82 -10.13 10.41 -10.09
N ARG A 83 -10.60 10.98 -8.98
CA ARG A 83 -10.29 12.38 -8.64
C ARG A 83 -8.80 12.63 -8.44
N LEU A 84 -8.08 11.67 -7.85
CA LEU A 84 -6.64 11.80 -7.68
C LEU A 84 -5.89 11.78 -9.02
N LEU A 85 -6.35 10.98 -9.99
CA LEU A 85 -5.84 10.98 -11.36
C LEU A 85 -6.07 12.33 -12.05
N ASP A 86 -7.29 12.91 -11.96
CA ASP A 86 -7.61 14.24 -12.51
C ASP A 86 -6.70 15.33 -11.93
N VAL A 87 -6.37 15.23 -10.65
CA VAL A 87 -5.45 16.17 -9.97
C VAL A 87 -4.02 15.99 -10.46
N ALA A 88 -3.60 14.73 -10.67
CA ALA A 88 -2.27 14.42 -11.19
C ALA A 88 -2.11 14.86 -12.66
N GLU A 89 -3.14 14.80 -13.48
CA GLU A 89 -3.12 15.36 -14.84
C GLU A 89 -2.84 16.88 -14.87
N ARG A 90 -3.16 17.57 -13.78
CA ARG A 90 -2.89 19.00 -13.59
C ARG A 90 -1.53 19.29 -12.95
N GLY A 91 -0.65 18.29 -12.85
CA GLY A 91 0.71 18.43 -12.35
C GLY A 91 0.90 18.22 -10.84
N TYR A 92 -0.16 17.86 -10.10
CA TYR A 92 -0.01 17.55 -8.68
C TYR A 92 0.44 16.09 -8.48
N SER A 93 1.36 15.87 -7.56
CA SER A 93 1.75 14.52 -7.14
C SER A 93 1.10 14.13 -5.83
N GLY A 94 0.83 12.84 -5.67
CA GLY A 94 0.18 12.31 -4.48
C GLY A 94 0.55 10.87 -4.16
N THR A 95 0.08 10.41 -3.01
CA THR A 95 0.26 9.03 -2.56
C THR A 95 -1.04 8.51 -1.96
N ILE A 96 -1.44 7.32 -2.33
CA ILE A 96 -2.48 6.57 -1.61
C ILE A 96 -1.83 5.62 -0.61
N VAL A 97 -2.45 5.49 0.57
CA VAL A 97 -2.10 4.51 1.60
C VAL A 97 -3.35 3.68 1.90
N VAL A 98 -3.29 2.39 1.66
CA VAL A 98 -4.45 1.49 1.85
C VAL A 98 -4.13 0.51 2.97
N HIS A 99 -4.67 0.74 4.18
CA HIS A 99 -4.38 -0.09 5.36
C HIS A 99 -5.09 -1.46 5.38
N GLU A 100 -6.15 -1.64 4.61
CA GLU A 100 -6.84 -2.92 4.44
C GLU A 100 -7.21 -3.12 2.97
N LEU A 101 -6.27 -3.63 2.19
CA LEU A 101 -6.45 -3.76 0.74
C LEU A 101 -7.63 -4.66 0.36
N TYR A 102 -7.87 -5.75 1.13
CA TYR A 102 -8.93 -6.71 0.84
C TYR A 102 -10.33 -6.09 0.80
N ASP A 103 -10.56 -5.02 1.53
CA ASP A 103 -11.85 -4.31 1.50
C ASP A 103 -12.11 -3.66 0.14
N LEU A 104 -11.06 -3.18 -0.52
CA LEU A 104 -11.12 -2.36 -1.73
C LEU A 104 -10.85 -3.15 -3.02
N ALA A 105 -10.08 -4.23 -2.92
CA ALA A 105 -9.69 -5.06 -4.04
C ALA A 105 -9.41 -6.50 -3.60
N ASP A 106 -9.61 -7.44 -4.51
CA ASP A 106 -9.22 -8.85 -4.35
C ASP A 106 -8.56 -9.37 -5.63
N ALA A 107 -8.19 -10.65 -5.64
CA ALA A 107 -7.44 -11.27 -6.73
C ALA A 107 -8.06 -11.04 -8.12
N HIS A 108 -9.38 -10.85 -8.21
CA HIS A 108 -10.14 -10.79 -9.46
C HIS A 108 -10.94 -9.49 -9.66
N SER A 109 -11.05 -8.67 -8.62
CA SER A 109 -11.93 -7.49 -8.62
C SER A 109 -11.18 -6.26 -8.13
N VAL A 110 -10.95 -5.32 -9.04
CA VAL A 110 -10.31 -4.03 -8.77
C VAL A 110 -11.05 -2.96 -9.56
N GLY A 111 -11.39 -1.84 -8.92
CA GLY A 111 -11.97 -0.69 -9.60
C GLY A 111 -11.05 -0.12 -10.69
N PRO A 112 -11.59 0.37 -11.83
CA PRO A 112 -10.77 0.82 -12.96
C PRO A 112 -9.83 1.97 -12.62
N ALA A 113 -10.29 2.98 -11.88
CA ALA A 113 -9.45 4.12 -11.49
C ALA A 113 -8.40 3.70 -10.45
N PHE A 114 -8.76 2.84 -9.49
CA PHE A 114 -7.79 2.29 -8.54
C PHE A 114 -6.72 1.47 -9.27
N ARG A 115 -7.13 0.64 -10.22
CA ARG A 115 -6.19 -0.10 -11.07
C ARG A 115 -5.23 0.85 -11.79
N GLN A 116 -5.76 1.92 -12.41
CA GLN A 116 -4.95 2.90 -13.13
C GLN A 116 -3.95 3.61 -12.21
N VAL A 117 -4.34 3.98 -10.99
CA VAL A 117 -3.41 4.55 -10.00
C VAL A 117 -2.23 3.61 -9.74
N VAL A 118 -2.49 2.31 -9.56
CA VAL A 118 -1.42 1.35 -9.24
C VAL A 118 -0.55 1.02 -10.46
N THR A 119 -1.14 0.89 -11.66
CA THR A 119 -0.39 0.45 -12.85
C THR A 119 0.23 1.59 -13.66
N GLN A 120 -0.32 2.80 -13.57
CA GLN A 120 0.10 3.95 -14.39
C GLN A 120 0.41 5.20 -13.57
N GLY A 121 0.16 5.18 -12.26
CA GLY A 121 0.27 6.36 -11.39
C GLY A 121 1.63 7.05 -11.39
N ALA A 122 2.72 6.31 -11.65
CA ALA A 122 4.07 6.87 -11.67
C ALA A 122 4.30 7.92 -12.79
N LYS A 123 3.48 7.91 -13.85
CA LYS A 123 3.66 8.77 -15.04
C LYS A 123 2.33 9.27 -15.60
N ILE A 124 1.54 9.96 -14.79
CA ILE A 124 0.29 10.57 -15.25
C ILE A 124 0.61 11.75 -16.17
N ALA A 125 -0.06 11.83 -17.32
CA ALA A 125 0.15 12.86 -18.34
C ALA A 125 1.63 13.03 -18.75
N GLY A 126 2.39 11.93 -18.78
CA GLY A 126 3.82 11.91 -19.13
C GLY A 126 4.76 12.12 -17.94
N GLY A 127 4.22 12.30 -16.75
CA GLY A 127 4.97 12.48 -15.50
C GLY A 127 5.43 13.91 -15.25
N PRO A 128 6.12 14.14 -14.11
CA PRO A 128 6.55 15.48 -13.69
C PRO A 128 7.40 16.22 -14.73
N ASP A 129 8.24 15.50 -15.45
CA ASP A 129 9.11 16.08 -16.49
C ASP A 129 8.36 16.71 -17.67
N LYS A 130 7.08 16.35 -17.86
CA LYS A 130 6.20 16.87 -18.92
C LYS A 130 5.05 17.72 -18.39
N GLY A 131 5.12 18.15 -17.13
CA GLY A 131 4.10 18.96 -16.49
C GLY A 131 2.92 18.15 -15.93
N GLY A 132 2.95 16.82 -16.04
CA GLY A 132 2.04 15.93 -15.35
C GLY A 132 2.52 15.62 -13.93
N GLY A 133 1.64 15.03 -13.11
CA GLY A 133 1.96 14.56 -11.77
C GLY A 133 2.30 13.09 -11.72
N SER A 134 2.44 12.60 -10.50
CA SER A 134 2.60 11.18 -10.20
C SER A 134 1.75 10.77 -9.00
N VAL A 135 1.26 9.54 -8.99
CA VAL A 135 0.56 8.97 -7.84
C VAL A 135 1.28 7.70 -7.39
N GLY A 136 1.82 7.72 -6.17
CA GLY A 136 2.38 6.55 -5.51
C GLY A 136 1.29 5.73 -4.81
N ALA A 137 1.60 4.46 -4.50
CA ALA A 137 0.72 3.64 -3.67
C ALA A 137 1.52 2.84 -2.64
N ILE A 138 1.01 2.82 -1.40
CA ILE A 138 1.39 1.90 -0.33
C ILE A 138 0.17 1.03 -0.04
N LEU A 139 0.27 -0.25 -0.34
CA LEU A 139 -0.81 -1.21 -0.18
C LEU A 139 -0.49 -2.16 0.96
N VAL A 140 -1.38 -2.26 1.94
CA VAL A 140 -1.20 -3.12 3.13
C VAL A 140 -2.20 -4.27 3.08
N THR A 141 -1.72 -5.48 3.30
CA THR A 141 -2.57 -6.68 3.35
C THR A 141 -2.11 -7.69 4.40
N GLN A 142 -3.07 -8.43 4.94
CA GLN A 142 -2.81 -9.57 5.83
C GLN A 142 -2.82 -10.90 5.08
N ARG A 143 -3.38 -10.92 3.87
CA ARG A 143 -3.60 -12.11 3.04
C ARG A 143 -2.97 -11.92 1.67
N PRO A 144 -1.66 -12.10 1.54
CA PRO A 144 -0.97 -11.87 0.28
C PRO A 144 -1.43 -12.80 -0.86
N VAL A 145 -1.90 -14.01 -0.56
CA VAL A 145 -2.47 -14.90 -1.58
C VAL A 145 -3.68 -14.31 -2.32
N ASN A 146 -4.41 -13.38 -1.67
CA ASN A 146 -5.54 -12.67 -2.25
C ASN A 146 -5.14 -11.35 -2.94
N PHE A 147 -3.85 -11.07 -3.04
CA PHE A 147 -3.35 -9.85 -3.66
C PHE A 147 -3.72 -9.80 -5.15
N PRO A 148 -4.25 -8.67 -5.65
CA PRO A 148 -4.67 -8.56 -7.04
C PRO A 148 -3.57 -8.90 -8.02
N VAL A 149 -3.84 -9.85 -8.93
CA VAL A 149 -2.87 -10.29 -9.95
C VAL A 149 -2.36 -9.10 -10.77
N ALA A 150 -3.28 -8.15 -11.08
CA ALA A 150 -2.95 -6.95 -11.84
C ALA A 150 -1.94 -6.01 -11.16
N PHE A 151 -1.68 -6.19 -9.86
CA PHE A 151 -0.76 -5.34 -9.10
C PHE A 151 0.61 -5.96 -8.86
N ARG A 152 0.76 -7.27 -9.08
CA ARG A 152 1.98 -8.02 -8.70
C ARG A 152 3.24 -7.48 -9.35
N THR A 153 3.17 -7.16 -10.65
CA THR A 153 4.32 -6.67 -11.42
C THR A 153 4.65 -5.21 -11.14
N GLU A 154 3.72 -4.46 -10.51
CA GLU A 154 3.89 -3.04 -10.24
C GLU A 154 4.57 -2.76 -8.90
N MET A 155 4.72 -3.79 -8.04
CA MET A 155 5.31 -3.63 -6.71
C MET A 155 6.83 -3.60 -6.79
N SER A 156 7.40 -2.41 -6.86
CA SER A 156 8.85 -2.19 -6.85
C SER A 156 9.47 -2.37 -5.45
N HIS A 157 8.71 -2.08 -4.40
CA HIS A 157 9.13 -2.27 -3.01
C HIS A 157 8.18 -3.24 -2.32
N ILE A 158 8.72 -4.24 -1.64
CA ILE A 158 7.91 -5.20 -0.87
C ILE A 158 8.50 -5.31 0.53
N VAL A 159 7.64 -5.11 1.53
CA VAL A 159 7.93 -5.31 2.95
C VAL A 159 7.12 -6.51 3.44
N CYS A 160 7.78 -7.48 4.04
CA CYS A 160 7.15 -8.66 4.62
C CYS A 160 7.52 -8.78 6.10
N LEU A 161 6.51 -8.59 6.96
CA LEU A 161 6.59 -8.89 8.38
C LEU A 161 6.16 -10.34 8.64
N SER A 162 6.04 -10.74 9.91
CA SER A 162 5.64 -12.10 10.30
C SER A 162 4.34 -12.56 9.63
N LEU A 163 4.35 -13.78 9.10
CA LEU A 163 3.22 -14.47 8.48
C LEU A 163 2.97 -15.83 9.13
N ALA A 164 1.77 -16.05 9.67
CA ALA A 164 1.40 -17.32 10.30
C ALA A 164 1.07 -18.40 9.27
N GLY A 165 0.35 -18.06 8.19
CA GLY A 165 -0.14 -19.01 7.20
C GLY A 165 0.96 -19.59 6.31
N LYS A 166 1.00 -20.92 6.13
CA LYS A 166 1.98 -21.57 5.23
C LYS A 166 1.81 -21.09 3.79
N SER A 167 0.60 -21.06 3.26
CA SER A 167 0.30 -20.59 1.90
C SER A 167 0.67 -19.13 1.67
N ASP A 168 0.47 -18.27 2.69
CA ASP A 168 0.88 -16.87 2.61
C ASP A 168 2.41 -16.75 2.56
N ARG A 169 3.13 -17.59 3.33
CA ARG A 169 4.60 -17.61 3.30
C ARG A 169 5.15 -18.14 1.97
N GLU A 170 4.56 -19.21 1.44
CA GLU A 170 4.93 -19.78 0.14
C GLU A 170 4.74 -18.74 -0.98
N TYR A 171 3.59 -18.06 -0.98
CA TYR A 171 3.32 -16.97 -1.92
C TYR A 171 4.33 -15.83 -1.81
N MET A 172 4.67 -15.42 -0.59
CA MET A 172 5.65 -14.36 -0.38
C MET A 172 7.07 -14.81 -0.75
N ALA A 173 7.42 -16.08 -0.54
CA ALA A 173 8.71 -16.61 -0.96
C ALA A 173 8.89 -16.55 -2.49
N GLU A 174 7.82 -16.79 -3.25
CA GLU A 174 7.78 -16.61 -4.70
C GLU A 174 7.86 -15.13 -5.11
N LEU A 175 7.04 -14.28 -4.48
CA LEU A 175 6.96 -12.85 -4.82
C LEU A 175 8.22 -12.06 -4.46
N MET A 176 8.92 -12.47 -3.40
CA MET A 176 10.13 -11.84 -2.89
C MET A 176 11.40 -12.60 -3.33
N GLU A 177 11.39 -13.16 -4.52
CA GLU A 177 12.55 -13.87 -5.05
C GLU A 177 13.80 -12.98 -5.08
N ASP A 178 14.88 -13.48 -4.47
CA ASP A 178 16.19 -12.85 -4.49
C ASP A 178 16.98 -13.35 -5.69
N ARG A 179 17.45 -12.47 -6.54
CA ARG A 179 18.23 -12.83 -7.73
C ARG A 179 19.61 -13.37 -7.40
N GLU A 180 20.15 -13.05 -6.23
CA GLU A 180 21.47 -13.49 -5.80
C GLU A 180 21.44 -14.87 -5.11
N ASP A 181 20.25 -15.37 -4.70
CA ASP A 181 20.06 -16.69 -4.07
C ASP A 181 18.87 -17.45 -4.70
N PRO A 182 18.96 -17.86 -5.96
CA PRO A 182 17.87 -18.57 -6.63
C PRO A 182 17.62 -19.98 -6.10
N GLU A 183 18.58 -20.59 -5.41
CA GLU A 183 18.49 -22.00 -4.94
C GLU A 183 17.94 -22.16 -3.51
N GLY A 184 17.84 -21.10 -2.73
CA GLY A 184 17.39 -21.10 -1.33
C GLY A 184 15.91 -21.35 -1.11
N SER A 185 15.21 -22.11 -1.95
CA SER A 185 13.75 -22.25 -1.95
C SER A 185 13.15 -22.80 -0.65
N VAL A 186 13.80 -23.74 0.02
CA VAL A 186 13.35 -24.36 1.28
C VAL A 186 13.51 -23.40 2.47
N THR A 187 14.57 -22.63 2.49
CA THR A 187 14.87 -21.63 3.54
C THR A 187 13.96 -20.40 3.43
N ARG A 188 13.44 -20.09 2.26
CA ARG A 188 12.61 -18.91 1.99
C ARG A 188 11.28 -18.90 2.75
N VAL A 189 10.57 -20.03 2.77
CA VAL A 189 9.26 -20.12 3.45
C VAL A 189 9.38 -19.91 4.96
N SER A 190 10.46 -20.40 5.57
CA SER A 190 10.72 -20.20 7.01
C SER A 190 11.14 -18.79 7.37
N ARG A 191 11.78 -18.05 6.45
CA ARG A 191 12.22 -16.65 6.68
C ARG A 191 11.05 -15.74 7.07
N PHE A 192 9.85 -15.96 6.50
CA PHE A 192 8.67 -15.14 6.77
C PHE A 192 7.86 -15.58 7.99
N ALA A 193 8.28 -16.64 8.67
CA ALA A 193 7.75 -17.06 9.98
C ALA A 193 8.52 -16.39 11.12
N LEU A 194 8.87 -15.12 10.98
CA LEU A 194 9.61 -14.39 12.00
C LEU A 194 8.86 -14.40 13.35
N PRO A 195 9.56 -14.53 14.46
CA PRO A 195 8.99 -14.32 15.78
C PRO A 195 8.42 -12.90 15.91
N HIS A 196 7.63 -12.64 16.97
CA HIS A 196 6.97 -11.34 17.22
C HIS A 196 7.96 -10.27 17.73
N ASP A 197 9.13 -10.16 17.09
CA ASP A 197 10.14 -9.13 17.36
C ASP A 197 9.99 -7.88 16.48
N TYR A 198 8.95 -7.85 15.63
CA TYR A 198 8.68 -6.78 14.67
C TYR A 198 9.76 -6.54 13.61
N SER A 199 10.72 -7.42 13.45
CA SER A 199 11.66 -7.42 12.33
C SER A 199 10.91 -7.65 11.01
N TRP A 200 11.47 -7.16 9.92
CA TRP A 200 10.83 -7.26 8.62
C TRP A 200 11.82 -7.47 7.48
N TRP A 201 11.36 -8.20 6.48
CA TRP A 201 12.09 -8.39 5.24
C TRP A 201 11.71 -7.34 4.22
N TYR A 202 12.70 -6.81 3.52
CA TYR A 202 12.52 -5.85 2.45
C TYR A 202 13.11 -6.35 1.15
N ARG A 203 12.32 -6.31 0.08
CA ARG A 203 12.78 -6.52 -1.29
C ARG A 203 12.84 -5.16 -2.01
N SER A 204 14.04 -4.78 -2.44
CA SER A 204 14.29 -3.56 -3.19
C SER A 204 13.85 -3.67 -4.65
N PRO A 205 13.79 -2.55 -5.40
CA PRO A 205 13.55 -2.57 -6.86
C PRO A 205 14.57 -3.41 -7.64
N GLU A 206 15.79 -3.52 -7.14
CA GLU A 206 16.87 -4.34 -7.72
C GLU A 206 16.73 -5.84 -7.38
N HIS A 207 15.63 -6.23 -6.72
CA HIS A 207 15.34 -7.57 -6.25
C HIS A 207 16.36 -8.11 -5.23
N ARG A 208 16.87 -7.23 -4.37
CA ARG A 208 17.68 -7.63 -3.21
C ARG A 208 16.82 -7.77 -1.97
N LEU A 209 17.04 -8.85 -1.24
CA LEU A 209 16.31 -9.16 0.00
C LEU A 209 17.18 -8.83 1.22
N THR A 210 16.70 -7.94 2.08
CA THR A 210 17.37 -7.56 3.33
C THR A 210 16.46 -7.72 4.53
N LEU A 211 17.02 -8.13 5.68
CA LEU A 211 16.33 -8.16 6.97
C LEU A 211 16.61 -6.86 7.70
N HIS A 212 15.57 -6.28 8.25
CA HIS A 212 15.63 -5.03 9.00
C HIS A 212 15.10 -5.21 10.43
N ASP A 213 15.67 -4.43 11.35
CA ASP A 213 15.19 -4.31 12.72
C ASP A 213 13.83 -3.60 12.79
N PRO A 214 13.10 -3.72 13.92
CA PRO A 214 11.84 -3.04 14.14
C PRO A 214 11.93 -1.54 13.89
N VAL A 215 10.89 -0.97 13.28
CA VAL A 215 10.79 0.48 13.08
C VAL A 215 10.52 1.13 14.44
N ALA A 216 11.42 1.98 14.89
CA ALA A 216 11.18 2.80 16.06
C ALA A 216 10.08 3.83 15.76
N LEU A 217 9.04 3.87 16.58
CA LEU A 217 8.06 4.94 16.51
C LEU A 217 8.72 6.25 16.96
N PRO A 218 8.59 7.35 16.21
CA PRO A 218 8.93 8.67 16.74
C PRO A 218 7.99 8.96 17.91
N HIS A 219 8.56 9.21 19.07
CA HIS A 219 7.86 9.65 20.29
C HIS A 219 7.21 11.01 20.09
#